data_9a51129e2e1e9dad8b7573f9f48cd23c
#
_entry.id   9a51129e2e1e9dad8b7573f9f48cd23c
#
_cell.length_a   1.000
_cell.length_b   1.000
_cell.length_c   1.000
_cell.angle_alpha   90.00
_cell.angle_beta   90.00
_cell.angle_gamma   90.00
#
_symmetry.space_group_name_H-M   'P 1'
#
loop_
_entity.id
_entity.type
_entity.pdbx_description
1 polymer ?
#
loop_
_entity_poly.entity_id
_entity_poly.type
_entity_poly.pdbx_seq_one_letter_code
_entity_poly.pdbx_strand_id
1 'polypeptide(L)'
;KIAVVGAGSIGTLFSSILYKSGQDVTLVEIRPEVVSAIQERGLSVTRGDETEVLDVPITSRIEDVPDPDLIMFTVKSYDNVTAARDCLKIIGDNTTVLTLQNGVGNYETISSVVGEERTCVGTTTFGATMYEPGKTRGTATGEISIGEYAGGITERINRLADLLRTGGFIVNCVEDVNSLVWTKLAVNVGINAIGALAHLKNGETHSIEPAGEIQRLAVEEFSAVARAEGIDI
;
A
#
# COMPACT_ATOMS: atom_id res chain seq x y z
N LYS A 1 -7.98 -14.43 8.27
CA LYS A 1 -8.01 -14.46 6.79
C LYS A 1 -7.74 -13.06 6.24
N ILE A 2 -6.89 -12.96 5.22
CA ILE A 2 -6.47 -11.68 4.65
C ILE A 2 -6.73 -11.69 3.13
N ALA A 3 -7.45 -10.68 2.64
CA ALA A 3 -7.60 -10.41 1.22
C ALA A 3 -6.66 -9.26 0.81
N VAL A 4 -5.73 -9.50 -0.11
CA VAL A 4 -4.91 -8.43 -0.71
C VAL A 4 -5.47 -8.13 -2.09
N VAL A 5 -6.10 -6.97 -2.22
CA VAL A 5 -6.83 -6.56 -3.43
C VAL A 5 -5.92 -5.74 -4.33
N GLY A 6 -5.54 -6.35 -5.45
CA GLY A 6 -4.57 -5.86 -6.42
C GLY A 6 -3.22 -6.57 -6.33
N ALA A 7 -2.93 -7.46 -7.27
CA ALA A 7 -1.63 -8.13 -7.38
C ALA A 7 -0.61 -7.28 -8.17
N GLY A 8 -0.53 -6.00 -7.81
CA GLY A 8 0.55 -5.10 -8.26
C GLY A 8 1.85 -5.34 -7.50
N SER A 9 2.82 -4.43 -7.68
CA SER A 9 4.15 -4.55 -7.06
C SER A 9 4.09 -4.68 -5.53
N ILE A 10 3.32 -3.83 -4.85
CA ILE A 10 3.20 -3.85 -3.39
C ILE A 10 2.32 -5.01 -2.92
N GLY A 11 1.20 -5.28 -3.63
CA GLY A 11 0.30 -6.37 -3.26
C GLY A 11 1.00 -7.74 -3.30
N THR A 12 1.79 -8.00 -4.34
CA THR A 12 2.58 -9.23 -4.45
C THR A 12 3.67 -9.32 -3.38
N LEU A 13 4.39 -8.22 -3.12
CA LEU A 13 5.39 -8.18 -2.05
C LEU A 13 4.76 -8.45 -0.68
N PHE A 14 3.65 -7.80 -0.36
CA PHE A 14 2.99 -7.96 0.94
C PHE A 14 2.39 -9.36 1.11
N SER A 15 1.76 -9.89 0.07
CA SER A 15 1.25 -11.25 0.10
C SER A 15 2.36 -12.29 0.30
N SER A 16 3.55 -12.07 -0.27
CA SER A 16 4.69 -12.97 -0.04
C SER A 16 5.15 -12.96 1.43
N ILE A 17 5.18 -11.80 2.07
CA ILE A 17 5.57 -11.64 3.49
C ILE A 17 4.54 -12.32 4.40
N LEU A 18 3.26 -12.04 4.17
CA LEU A 18 2.14 -12.63 4.90
C LEU A 18 2.11 -14.15 4.76
N TYR A 19 2.26 -14.66 3.55
CA TYR A 19 2.26 -16.09 3.27
C TYR A 19 3.42 -16.83 3.99
N LYS A 20 4.63 -16.26 3.93
CA LYS A 20 5.81 -16.82 4.62
C LYS A 20 5.66 -16.85 6.13
N SER A 21 4.92 -15.93 6.72
CA SER A 21 4.62 -15.92 8.15
C SER A 21 3.46 -16.85 8.55
N GLY A 22 2.92 -17.60 7.59
CA GLY A 22 1.85 -18.58 7.84
C GLY A 22 0.46 -17.98 7.93
N GLN A 23 0.26 -16.74 7.45
CA GLN A 23 -1.06 -16.12 7.41
C GLN A 23 -1.93 -16.73 6.29
N ASP A 24 -3.24 -16.85 6.54
CA ASP A 24 -4.24 -17.21 5.53
C ASP A 24 -4.48 -15.99 4.63
N VAL A 25 -3.65 -15.86 3.59
CA VAL A 25 -3.68 -14.74 2.65
C VAL A 25 -4.06 -15.21 1.25
N THR A 26 -4.92 -14.43 0.59
CA THR A 26 -5.27 -14.62 -0.81
C THR A 26 -5.11 -13.30 -1.57
N LEU A 27 -4.41 -13.35 -2.70
CA LEU A 27 -4.36 -12.27 -3.68
C LEU A 27 -5.66 -12.25 -4.49
N VAL A 28 -6.21 -11.06 -4.71
CA VAL A 28 -7.34 -10.84 -5.63
C VAL A 28 -6.89 -9.93 -6.76
N GLU A 29 -6.97 -10.41 -8.01
CA GLU A 29 -6.47 -9.70 -9.18
C GLU A 29 -7.37 -9.95 -10.38
N ILE A 30 -7.77 -8.89 -11.07
CA ILE A 30 -8.67 -8.98 -12.23
C ILE A 30 -7.94 -9.21 -13.56
N ARG A 31 -6.63 -8.97 -13.63
CA ARG A 31 -5.82 -9.14 -14.85
C ARG A 31 -5.49 -10.61 -15.07
N PRO A 32 -6.05 -11.25 -16.13
CA PRO A 32 -5.91 -12.70 -16.34
C PRO A 32 -4.44 -13.15 -16.47
N GLU A 33 -3.61 -12.33 -17.12
CA GLU A 33 -2.19 -12.63 -17.32
C GLU A 33 -1.40 -12.72 -16.01
N VAL A 34 -1.78 -11.92 -14.99
CA VAL A 34 -1.15 -11.97 -13.66
C VAL A 34 -1.64 -13.18 -12.88
N VAL A 35 -2.95 -13.44 -12.93
CA VAL A 35 -3.57 -14.59 -12.26
C VAL A 35 -2.98 -15.89 -12.81
N SER A 36 -3.01 -16.10 -14.14
CA SER A 36 -2.45 -17.31 -14.77
C SER A 36 -0.96 -17.47 -14.46
N ALA A 37 -0.19 -16.39 -14.53
CA ALA A 37 1.24 -16.45 -14.27
C ALA A 37 1.56 -16.94 -12.85
N ILE A 38 0.83 -16.46 -11.85
CA ILE A 38 1.04 -16.86 -10.44
C ILE A 38 0.49 -18.26 -10.20
N GLN A 39 -0.66 -18.63 -10.77
CA GLN A 39 -1.22 -19.98 -10.63
C GLN A 39 -0.35 -21.06 -11.26
N GLU A 40 0.27 -20.78 -12.41
CA GLU A 40 1.09 -21.77 -13.13
C GLU A 40 2.51 -21.89 -12.59
N ARG A 41 3.10 -20.77 -12.11
CA ARG A 41 4.55 -20.70 -11.81
C ARG A 41 4.87 -20.27 -10.39
N GLY A 42 3.85 -19.99 -9.57
CA GLY A 42 4.01 -19.36 -8.28
C GLY A 42 4.33 -17.87 -8.36
N LEU A 43 4.30 -17.20 -7.22
CA LEU A 43 4.70 -15.80 -7.07
C LEU A 43 6.21 -15.73 -6.82
N SER A 44 6.95 -15.18 -7.79
CA SER A 44 8.40 -14.98 -7.66
C SER A 44 8.70 -13.61 -7.05
N VAL A 45 9.35 -13.57 -5.89
CA VAL A 45 9.72 -12.34 -5.20
C VAL A 45 11.21 -12.32 -4.91
N THR A 46 11.88 -11.25 -5.37
CA THR A 46 13.29 -10.98 -5.07
C THR A 46 13.39 -9.88 -4.01
N ARG A 47 14.10 -10.14 -2.92
CA ARG A 47 14.39 -9.16 -1.84
C ARG A 47 15.89 -9.16 -1.56
N GLY A 48 16.54 -8.04 -1.83
CA GLY A 48 18.01 -8.01 -1.86
C GLY A 48 18.53 -8.95 -2.97
N ASP A 49 19.37 -9.90 -2.59
CA ASP A 49 19.95 -10.89 -3.52
C ASP A 49 19.20 -12.23 -3.52
N GLU A 50 18.18 -12.38 -2.67
CA GLU A 50 17.42 -13.62 -2.53
C GLU A 50 16.15 -13.57 -3.39
N THR A 51 15.93 -14.64 -4.15
CA THR A 51 14.70 -14.86 -4.93
C THR A 51 14.01 -16.12 -4.44
N GLU A 52 12.74 -15.99 -4.14
CA GLU A 52 11.89 -17.10 -3.72
C GLU A 52 10.70 -17.23 -4.66
N VAL A 53 10.20 -18.44 -4.83
CA VAL A 53 8.94 -18.73 -5.51
C VAL A 53 7.98 -19.32 -4.49
N LEU A 54 6.82 -18.71 -4.35
CA LEU A 54 5.83 -19.04 -3.32
C LEU A 54 4.48 -19.36 -3.97
N ASP A 55 3.80 -20.38 -3.45
CA ASP A 55 2.47 -20.81 -3.90
C ASP A 55 1.37 -19.97 -3.20
N VAL A 56 1.47 -18.63 -3.33
CA VAL A 56 0.48 -17.72 -2.74
C VAL A 56 -0.86 -17.90 -3.46
N PRO A 57 -1.96 -18.20 -2.73
CA PRO A 57 -3.28 -18.29 -3.33
C PRO A 57 -3.66 -17.01 -4.06
N ILE A 58 -4.16 -17.14 -5.29
CA ILE A 58 -4.63 -16.03 -6.11
C ILE A 58 -5.95 -16.39 -6.82
N THR A 59 -6.87 -15.44 -6.87
CA THR A 59 -8.14 -15.56 -7.57
C THR A 59 -8.49 -14.29 -8.32
N SER A 60 -9.32 -14.42 -9.37
CA SER A 60 -9.94 -13.26 -10.03
C SER A 60 -11.32 -12.89 -9.45
N ARG A 61 -11.82 -13.67 -8.49
CA ARG A 61 -13.15 -13.52 -7.91
C ARG A 61 -13.02 -13.15 -6.45
N ILE A 62 -13.45 -11.94 -6.10
CA ILE A 62 -13.42 -11.46 -4.72
C ILE A 62 -14.23 -12.39 -3.77
N GLU A 63 -15.32 -12.98 -4.27
CA GLU A 63 -16.22 -13.86 -3.51
C GLU A 63 -15.55 -15.15 -3.02
N ASP A 64 -14.38 -15.52 -3.57
CA ASP A 64 -13.62 -16.68 -3.10
C ASP A 64 -12.93 -16.43 -1.73
N VAL A 65 -12.95 -15.18 -1.25
CA VAL A 65 -12.37 -14.80 0.06
C VAL A 65 -13.47 -14.22 0.98
N PRO A 66 -14.49 -14.99 1.34
CA PRO A 66 -15.60 -14.47 2.15
C PRO A 66 -15.17 -14.16 3.58
N ASP A 67 -15.70 -13.09 4.13
CA ASP A 67 -15.56 -12.64 5.52
C ASP A 67 -14.09 -12.59 5.98
N PRO A 68 -13.22 -11.80 5.31
CA PRO A 68 -11.84 -11.64 5.72
C PRO A 68 -11.75 -10.74 6.97
N ASP A 69 -10.77 -11.03 7.84
CA ASP A 69 -10.45 -10.15 8.98
C ASP A 69 -9.84 -8.84 8.51
N LEU A 70 -9.07 -8.90 7.40
CA LEU A 70 -8.39 -7.75 6.81
C LEU A 70 -8.51 -7.74 5.28
N ILE A 71 -8.89 -6.60 4.72
CA ILE A 71 -8.75 -6.29 3.30
C ILE A 71 -7.66 -5.23 3.14
N MET A 72 -6.60 -5.54 2.40
CA MET A 72 -5.54 -4.58 2.06
C MET A 72 -5.73 -4.08 0.64
N PHE A 73 -5.93 -2.77 0.48
CA PHE A 73 -6.03 -2.11 -0.82
C PHE A 73 -4.63 -1.82 -1.39
N THR A 74 -4.32 -2.45 -2.51
CA THR A 74 -3.05 -2.28 -3.24
C THR A 74 -3.25 -2.05 -4.75
N VAL A 75 -4.49 -1.81 -5.16
CA VAL A 75 -4.85 -1.35 -6.51
C VAL A 75 -4.33 0.06 -6.79
N LYS A 76 -4.37 0.50 -8.03
CA LYS A 76 -4.14 1.91 -8.36
C LYS A 76 -5.33 2.76 -7.92
N SER A 77 -5.08 4.02 -7.53
CA SER A 77 -6.11 4.90 -6.96
C SER A 77 -7.35 5.08 -7.86
N TYR A 78 -7.18 5.06 -9.17
CA TYR A 78 -8.29 5.15 -10.13
C TYR A 78 -9.21 3.94 -10.13
N ASP A 79 -8.78 2.80 -9.56
CA ASP A 79 -9.58 1.57 -9.41
C ASP A 79 -10.25 1.47 -8.04
N ASN A 80 -9.99 2.40 -7.10
CA ASN A 80 -10.46 2.32 -5.71
C ASN A 80 -11.98 2.14 -5.62
N VAL A 81 -12.77 2.93 -6.36
CA VAL A 81 -14.24 2.86 -6.29
C VAL A 81 -14.76 1.49 -6.74
N THR A 82 -14.21 0.97 -7.84
CA THR A 82 -14.62 -0.34 -8.38
C THR A 82 -14.23 -1.46 -7.43
N ALA A 83 -12.98 -1.47 -6.96
CA ALA A 83 -12.49 -2.46 -6.01
C ALA A 83 -13.25 -2.41 -4.67
N ALA A 84 -13.55 -1.21 -4.16
CA ALA A 84 -14.31 -1.04 -2.92
C ALA A 84 -15.74 -1.57 -3.04
N ARG A 85 -16.41 -1.33 -4.19
CA ARG A 85 -17.75 -1.90 -4.45
C ARG A 85 -17.72 -3.42 -4.53
N ASP A 86 -16.70 -3.99 -5.12
CA ASP A 86 -16.55 -5.45 -5.15
C ASP A 86 -16.31 -6.01 -3.74
N CYS A 87 -15.52 -5.32 -2.91
CA CYS A 87 -15.28 -5.72 -1.52
C CYS A 87 -16.55 -5.78 -0.67
N LEU A 88 -17.60 -4.98 -0.98
CA LEU A 88 -18.88 -5.06 -0.26
C LEU A 88 -19.51 -6.45 -0.27
N LYS A 89 -19.16 -7.29 -1.26
CA LYS A 89 -19.68 -8.66 -1.37
C LYS A 89 -19.09 -9.62 -0.33
N ILE A 90 -17.95 -9.25 0.29
CA ILE A 90 -17.19 -10.13 1.19
C ILE A 90 -16.96 -9.54 2.58
N ILE A 91 -17.28 -8.25 2.77
CA ILE A 91 -17.12 -7.57 4.06
C ILE A 91 -18.08 -8.17 5.08
N GLY A 92 -17.52 -8.67 6.19
CA GLY A 92 -18.25 -9.10 7.38
C GLY A 92 -18.24 -8.04 8.49
N ASP A 93 -18.85 -8.37 9.63
CA ASP A 93 -19.01 -7.43 10.75
C ASP A 93 -17.66 -6.97 11.34
N ASN A 94 -16.65 -7.84 11.33
CA ASN A 94 -15.33 -7.58 11.91
C ASN A 94 -14.24 -7.24 10.88
N THR A 95 -14.60 -7.16 9.60
CA THR A 95 -13.63 -6.86 8.54
C THR A 95 -13.06 -5.45 8.70
N THR A 96 -11.74 -5.37 8.79
CA THR A 96 -11.00 -4.10 8.70
C THR A 96 -10.49 -3.90 7.28
N VAL A 97 -10.59 -2.67 6.77
CA VAL A 97 -10.07 -2.27 5.46
C VAL A 97 -8.87 -1.35 5.68
N LEU A 98 -7.74 -1.67 5.07
CA LEU A 98 -6.50 -0.90 5.17
C LEU A 98 -6.05 -0.41 3.81
N THR A 99 -5.80 0.89 3.68
CA THR A 99 -5.08 1.45 2.54
C THR A 99 -3.69 1.94 2.95
N LEU A 100 -2.68 1.48 2.20
CA LEU A 100 -1.28 1.94 2.30
C LEU A 100 -0.82 2.59 0.99
N GLN A 101 -1.78 2.94 0.12
CA GLN A 101 -1.52 3.53 -1.19
C GLN A 101 -0.84 4.89 -1.05
N ASN A 102 0.01 5.22 -2.02
CA ASN A 102 0.66 6.53 -2.06
C ASN A 102 -0.35 7.63 -2.42
N GLY A 103 -0.13 8.83 -1.88
CA GLY A 103 -0.96 9.99 -2.13
C GLY A 103 -2.11 10.14 -1.15
N VAL A 104 -2.85 11.23 -1.28
CA VAL A 104 -4.04 11.58 -0.49
C VAL A 104 -5.31 11.27 -1.29
N GLY A 105 -6.47 11.24 -0.64
CA GLY A 105 -7.76 10.97 -1.27
C GLY A 105 -8.12 9.47 -1.37
N ASN A 106 -7.18 8.57 -1.08
CA ASN A 106 -7.45 7.12 -1.13
C ASN A 106 -8.38 6.67 0.00
N TYR A 107 -8.12 7.14 1.22
CA TYR A 107 -8.96 6.85 2.38
C TYR A 107 -10.39 7.31 2.14
N GLU A 108 -10.57 8.57 1.76
CA GLU A 108 -11.87 9.19 1.53
C GLU A 108 -12.66 8.46 0.45
N THR A 109 -11.98 8.07 -0.62
CA THR A 109 -12.60 7.33 -1.73
C THR A 109 -13.05 5.94 -1.29
N ILE A 110 -12.23 5.20 -0.56
CA ILE A 110 -12.53 3.83 -0.13
C ILE A 110 -13.60 3.88 0.98
N SER A 111 -13.41 4.73 2.00
CA SER A 111 -14.32 4.82 3.15
C SER A 111 -15.73 5.29 2.77
N SER A 112 -15.86 6.13 1.74
CA SER A 112 -17.16 6.53 1.22
C SER A 112 -17.99 5.37 0.66
N VAL A 113 -17.34 4.24 0.31
CA VAL A 113 -18.01 3.05 -0.22
C VAL A 113 -18.17 1.98 0.85
N VAL A 114 -17.11 1.68 1.62
CA VAL A 114 -17.12 0.54 2.56
C VAL A 114 -17.44 0.94 4.01
N GLY A 115 -17.43 2.23 4.33
CA GLY A 115 -17.66 2.79 5.66
C GLY A 115 -16.39 3.24 6.36
N GLU A 116 -16.47 4.40 7.03
CA GLU A 116 -15.34 4.97 7.81
C GLU A 116 -15.04 4.12 9.04
N GLU A 117 -16.05 3.53 9.64
CA GLU A 117 -15.97 2.72 10.85
C GLU A 117 -15.09 1.47 10.70
N ARG A 118 -14.79 1.05 9.47
CA ARG A 118 -13.94 -0.10 9.17
C ARG A 118 -12.67 0.25 8.41
N THR A 119 -12.51 1.49 7.95
CA THR A 119 -11.38 1.89 7.11
C THR A 119 -10.27 2.50 7.97
N CYS A 120 -9.06 1.98 7.81
CA CYS A 120 -7.82 2.49 8.37
C CYS A 120 -6.89 2.94 7.25
N VAL A 121 -6.01 3.86 7.56
CA VAL A 121 -5.04 4.39 6.60
C VAL A 121 -3.63 4.29 7.17
N GLY A 122 -2.65 4.28 6.29
CA GLY A 122 -1.27 4.30 6.70
C GLY A 122 -0.31 4.56 5.55
N THR A 123 0.95 4.46 5.88
CA THR A 123 2.04 4.58 4.92
C THR A 123 2.97 3.38 5.03
N THR A 124 3.76 3.16 3.99
CA THR A 124 4.82 2.16 4.01
C THR A 124 6.10 2.69 3.39
N THR A 125 7.24 2.26 3.92
CA THR A 125 8.56 2.52 3.34
C THR A 125 9.01 1.42 2.40
N PHE A 126 8.22 0.34 2.24
CA PHE A 126 8.49 -0.69 1.25
C PHE A 126 8.42 -0.11 -0.17
N GLY A 127 9.41 -0.47 -0.98
CA GLY A 127 9.43 -0.24 -2.41
C GLY A 127 9.35 -1.56 -3.16
N ALA A 128 8.62 -1.59 -4.27
CA ALA A 128 8.55 -2.79 -5.11
C ALA A 128 8.32 -2.42 -6.58
N THR A 129 8.80 -3.27 -7.46
CA THR A 129 8.58 -3.19 -8.91
C THR A 129 8.23 -4.58 -9.44
N MET A 130 7.07 -4.71 -10.06
CA MET A 130 6.73 -5.88 -10.84
C MET A 130 7.29 -5.69 -12.25
N TYR A 131 8.22 -6.54 -12.66
CA TYR A 131 8.89 -6.44 -13.96
C TYR A 131 8.35 -7.43 -14.99
N GLU A 132 7.63 -8.46 -14.52
CA GLU A 132 6.84 -9.40 -15.32
C GLU A 132 5.62 -9.84 -14.50
N PRO A 133 4.53 -10.32 -15.11
CA PRO A 133 3.41 -10.90 -14.39
C PRO A 133 3.87 -11.99 -13.41
N GLY A 134 3.57 -11.80 -12.11
CA GLY A 134 3.97 -12.72 -11.05
C GLY A 134 5.43 -12.67 -10.63
N LYS A 135 6.22 -11.71 -11.16
CA LYS A 135 7.63 -11.52 -10.76
C LYS A 135 7.86 -10.12 -10.23
N THR A 136 8.18 -10.01 -8.96
CA THR A 136 8.35 -8.75 -8.24
C THR A 136 9.73 -8.66 -7.61
N ARG A 137 10.35 -7.49 -7.68
CA ARG A 137 11.50 -7.12 -6.88
C ARG A 137 11.09 -6.09 -5.85
N GLY A 138 11.34 -6.37 -4.58
CA GLY A 138 11.03 -5.50 -3.46
C GLY A 138 12.27 -5.13 -2.64
N THR A 139 12.14 -4.10 -1.82
CA THR A 139 13.15 -3.77 -0.80
C THR A 139 13.29 -4.93 0.18
N ALA A 140 14.50 -5.13 0.70
CA ALA A 140 14.77 -6.18 1.69
C ALA A 140 14.02 -5.92 3.00
N THR A 141 13.93 -4.66 3.40
CA THR A 141 13.27 -4.21 4.63
C THR A 141 12.34 -3.04 4.35
N GLY A 142 11.44 -2.78 5.28
CA GLY A 142 10.53 -1.65 5.27
C GLY A 142 9.62 -1.70 6.50
N GLU A 143 8.93 -0.61 6.73
CA GLU A 143 8.00 -0.45 7.84
C GLU A 143 6.63 -0.04 7.34
N ILE A 144 5.62 -0.31 8.15
CA ILE A 144 4.24 0.15 7.97
C ILE A 144 3.91 1.05 9.16
N SER A 145 3.37 2.23 8.90
CA SER A 145 2.80 3.10 9.92
C SER A 145 1.32 3.25 9.67
N ILE A 146 0.48 2.98 10.68
CA ILE A 146 -0.98 3.00 10.57
C ILE A 146 -1.60 3.85 11.66
N GLY A 147 -2.77 4.40 11.38
CA GLY A 147 -3.57 5.18 12.32
C GLY A 147 -5.03 5.29 11.90
N GLU A 148 -5.80 5.92 12.78
CA GLU A 148 -7.17 6.34 12.46
C GLU A 148 -7.12 7.65 11.67
N TYR A 149 -7.95 7.75 10.63
CA TYR A 149 -8.03 9.00 9.86
C TYR A 149 -8.48 10.19 10.70
N ALA A 150 -9.36 9.94 11.67
CA ALA A 150 -9.80 10.95 12.62
C ALA A 150 -8.78 11.24 13.74
N GLY A 151 -7.64 10.56 13.73
CA GLY A 151 -6.60 10.65 14.74
C GLY A 151 -6.79 9.70 15.92
N GLY A 152 -5.71 9.50 16.67
CA GLY A 152 -5.66 8.63 17.84
C GLY A 152 -5.29 7.17 17.56
N ILE A 153 -4.91 6.48 18.64
CA ILE A 153 -4.58 5.04 18.61
C ILE A 153 -5.70 4.28 19.29
N THR A 154 -6.59 3.70 18.49
CA THR A 154 -7.74 2.93 18.97
C THR A 154 -7.38 1.46 19.21
N GLU A 155 -8.30 0.72 19.85
CA GLU A 155 -8.18 -0.73 19.98
C GLU A 155 -8.17 -1.43 18.60
N ARG A 156 -8.90 -0.90 17.62
CA ARG A 156 -8.87 -1.39 16.24
C ARG A 156 -7.49 -1.27 15.62
N ILE A 157 -6.82 -0.11 15.78
CA ILE A 157 -5.45 0.10 15.27
C ILE A 157 -4.47 -0.85 15.98
N ASN A 158 -4.60 -1.07 17.28
CA ASN A 158 -3.75 -2.01 18.00
C ASN A 158 -3.95 -3.45 17.50
N ARG A 159 -5.20 -3.91 17.34
CA ARG A 159 -5.49 -5.25 16.77
C ARG A 159 -4.94 -5.41 15.35
N LEU A 160 -5.10 -4.37 14.51
CA LEU A 160 -4.55 -4.38 13.15
C LEU A 160 -3.03 -4.44 13.15
N ALA A 161 -2.37 -3.67 14.03
CA ALA A 161 -0.93 -3.69 14.19
C ALA A 161 -0.42 -5.07 14.61
N ASP A 162 -1.10 -5.72 15.56
CA ASP A 162 -0.71 -7.05 16.03
C ASP A 162 -0.87 -8.12 14.93
N LEU A 163 -1.95 -8.03 14.14
CA LEU A 163 -2.15 -8.90 12.98
C LEU A 163 -1.02 -8.73 11.97
N LEU A 164 -0.66 -7.51 11.62
CA LEU A 164 0.41 -7.22 10.67
C LEU A 164 1.80 -7.60 11.23
N ARG A 165 2.07 -7.38 12.52
CA ARG A 165 3.32 -7.81 13.17
C ARG A 165 3.46 -9.34 13.15
N THR A 166 2.38 -10.05 13.49
CA THR A 166 2.33 -11.50 13.36
C THR A 166 2.51 -11.93 11.90
N GLY A 167 2.04 -11.10 10.96
CA GLY A 167 2.24 -11.25 9.52
C GLY A 167 3.66 -10.94 9.01
N GLY A 168 4.62 -10.63 9.90
CA GLY A 168 6.02 -10.43 9.56
C GLY A 168 6.42 -8.99 9.24
N PHE A 169 5.56 -7.99 9.53
CA PHE A 169 5.86 -6.57 9.31
C PHE A 169 6.38 -5.88 10.59
N ILE A 170 7.22 -4.87 10.41
CA ILE A 170 7.49 -3.86 11.43
C ILE A 170 6.37 -2.81 11.33
N VAL A 171 5.61 -2.63 12.43
CA VAL A 171 4.42 -1.77 12.42
C VAL A 171 4.46 -0.75 13.54
N ASN A 172 4.28 0.52 13.17
CA ASN A 172 4.16 1.67 14.06
C ASN A 172 2.70 2.14 14.09
N CYS A 173 2.12 2.31 15.28
CA CYS A 173 0.85 3.00 15.45
C CYS A 173 1.11 4.49 15.66
N VAL A 174 0.43 5.35 14.94
CA VAL A 174 0.64 6.81 14.98
C VAL A 174 -0.66 7.55 15.35
N GLU A 175 -0.52 8.61 16.15
CA GLU A 175 -1.64 9.45 16.59
C GLU A 175 -2.22 10.30 15.45
N ASP A 176 -1.36 10.82 14.60
CA ASP A 176 -1.72 11.64 13.44
C ASP A 176 -1.18 11.00 12.16
N VAL A 177 -1.98 10.12 11.59
CA VAL A 177 -1.64 9.46 10.33
C VAL A 177 -1.76 10.39 9.13
N ASN A 178 -2.60 11.45 9.22
CA ASN A 178 -2.79 12.40 8.12
C ASN A 178 -1.52 13.20 7.88
N SER A 179 -0.95 13.81 8.92
CA SER A 179 0.36 14.49 8.79
C SER A 179 1.43 13.58 8.22
N LEU A 180 1.44 12.29 8.61
CA LEU A 180 2.40 11.32 8.08
C LEU A 180 2.18 11.04 6.58
N VAL A 181 0.93 10.86 6.14
CA VAL A 181 0.58 10.65 4.71
C VAL A 181 0.98 11.86 3.88
N TRP A 182 0.67 13.08 4.36
CA TRP A 182 1.02 14.32 3.69
C TRP A 182 2.54 14.55 3.66
N THR A 183 3.24 14.28 4.75
CA THR A 183 4.73 14.35 4.81
C THR A 183 5.37 13.41 3.78
N LYS A 184 4.87 12.18 3.68
CA LYS A 184 5.34 11.23 2.66
C LYS A 184 5.03 11.73 1.25
N LEU A 185 3.87 12.35 1.04
CA LEU A 185 3.50 12.92 -0.27
C LEU A 185 4.41 14.08 -0.64
N ALA A 186 4.82 14.94 0.32
CA ALA A 186 5.80 16.01 0.08
C ALA A 186 7.11 15.46 -0.50
N VAL A 187 7.62 14.35 0.06
CA VAL A 187 8.81 13.67 -0.47
C VAL A 187 8.56 13.19 -1.90
N ASN A 188 7.41 12.54 -2.16
CA ASN A 188 7.08 12.04 -3.49
C ASN A 188 6.93 13.18 -4.53
N VAL A 189 6.33 14.30 -4.14
CA VAL A 189 6.20 15.50 -4.98
C VAL A 189 7.59 16.04 -5.35
N GLY A 190 8.50 16.09 -4.38
CA GLY A 190 9.86 16.58 -4.62
C GLY A 190 10.69 15.70 -5.58
N ILE A 191 10.50 14.37 -5.57
CA ILE A 191 11.44 13.48 -6.26
C ILE A 191 10.87 12.76 -7.48
N ASN A 192 9.58 12.35 -7.47
CA ASN A 192 9.10 11.38 -8.46
C ASN A 192 9.01 11.97 -9.87
N ALA A 193 8.41 13.14 -10.03
CA ALA A 193 8.25 13.76 -11.35
C ALA A 193 9.59 14.18 -11.96
N ILE A 194 10.48 14.76 -11.14
CA ILE A 194 11.79 15.23 -11.57
C ILE A 194 12.67 14.03 -11.95
N GLY A 195 12.70 12.99 -11.11
CA GLY A 195 13.43 11.76 -11.41
C GLY A 195 12.95 11.10 -12.70
N ALA A 196 11.64 11.03 -12.92
CA ALA A 196 11.06 10.47 -14.13
C ALA A 196 11.41 11.28 -15.39
N LEU A 197 11.27 12.61 -15.34
CA LEU A 197 11.55 13.50 -16.47
C LEU A 197 13.05 13.54 -16.84
N ALA A 198 13.91 13.53 -15.82
CA ALA A 198 15.36 13.60 -16.01
C ALA A 198 16.02 12.22 -16.16
N HIS A 199 15.25 11.12 -16.06
CA HIS A 199 15.77 9.74 -16.05
C HIS A 199 16.82 9.50 -14.96
N LEU A 200 16.63 10.12 -13.78
CA LEU A 200 17.53 10.04 -12.63
C LEU A 200 16.95 9.13 -11.55
N LYS A 201 17.82 8.48 -10.81
CA LYS A 201 17.44 7.79 -9.58
C LYS A 201 17.16 8.81 -8.47
N ASN A 202 16.31 8.43 -7.51
CA ASN A 202 15.90 9.32 -6.40
C ASN A 202 17.08 9.96 -5.65
N GLY A 203 18.19 9.22 -5.46
CA GLY A 203 19.39 9.75 -4.80
C GLY A 203 20.25 10.69 -5.66
N GLU A 204 20.00 10.78 -6.96
CA GLU A 204 20.82 11.57 -7.90
C GLU A 204 20.23 12.96 -8.14
N THR A 205 18.92 13.12 -7.97
CA THR A 205 18.19 14.35 -8.30
C THR A 205 18.69 15.57 -7.52
N HIS A 206 19.00 15.43 -6.22
CA HIS A 206 19.44 16.53 -5.37
C HIS A 206 20.90 16.96 -5.62
N SER A 207 21.72 16.12 -6.27
CA SER A 207 23.12 16.45 -6.59
C SER A 207 23.26 17.30 -7.86
N ILE A 208 22.17 17.50 -8.59
CA ILE A 208 22.09 18.33 -9.79
C ILE A 208 21.38 19.64 -9.45
N GLU A 209 22.12 20.76 -9.40
CA GLU A 209 21.64 22.03 -8.91
C GLU A 209 20.27 22.46 -9.48
N PRO A 210 20.00 22.46 -10.79
CA PRO A 210 18.69 22.80 -11.31
C PRO A 210 17.56 21.87 -10.86
N ALA A 211 17.84 20.57 -10.72
CA ALA A 211 16.85 19.61 -10.23
C ALA A 211 16.55 19.83 -8.75
N GLY A 212 17.56 20.09 -7.93
CA GLY A 212 17.41 20.42 -6.50
C GLY A 212 16.58 21.68 -6.27
N GLU A 213 16.76 22.70 -7.09
CA GLU A 213 15.95 23.92 -7.00
C GLU A 213 14.48 23.69 -7.36
N ILE A 214 14.19 22.91 -8.39
CA ILE A 214 12.81 22.54 -8.76
C ILE A 214 12.18 21.69 -7.64
N GLN A 215 12.94 20.75 -7.04
CA GLN A 215 12.48 19.97 -5.90
C GLN A 215 12.07 20.87 -4.73
N ARG A 216 12.94 21.83 -4.37
CA ARG A 216 12.66 22.79 -3.28
C ARG A 216 11.37 23.57 -3.55
N LEU A 217 11.23 24.15 -4.74
CA LEU A 217 10.05 24.91 -5.12
C LEU A 217 8.77 24.06 -5.10
N ALA A 218 8.83 22.84 -5.61
CA ALA A 218 7.69 21.91 -5.59
C ALA A 218 7.26 21.55 -4.16
N VAL A 219 8.21 21.32 -3.26
CA VAL A 219 7.91 21.01 -1.85
C VAL A 219 7.39 22.25 -1.12
N GLU A 220 7.90 23.43 -1.40
CA GLU A 220 7.40 24.69 -0.82
C GLU A 220 5.95 24.97 -1.24
N GLU A 221 5.63 24.83 -2.52
CA GLU A 221 4.26 24.95 -3.03
C GLU A 221 3.33 23.94 -2.38
N PHE A 222 3.75 22.67 -2.35
CA PHE A 222 3.00 21.59 -1.70
C PHE A 222 2.77 21.87 -0.20
N SER A 223 3.78 22.34 0.51
CA SER A 223 3.66 22.67 1.94
C SER A 223 2.73 23.84 2.20
N ALA A 224 2.63 24.78 1.24
CA ALA A 224 1.65 25.88 1.33
C ALA A 224 0.21 25.34 1.18
N VAL A 225 -0.01 24.37 0.28
CA VAL A 225 -1.30 23.69 0.13
C VAL A 225 -1.64 22.90 1.40
N ALA A 226 -0.71 22.11 1.93
CA ALA A 226 -0.93 21.33 3.16
C ALA A 226 -1.38 22.23 4.32
N ARG A 227 -0.68 23.37 4.53
CA ARG A 227 -1.07 24.33 5.57
C ARG A 227 -2.44 24.95 5.33
N ALA A 228 -2.83 25.21 4.07
CA ALA A 228 -4.17 25.71 3.74
C ALA A 228 -5.27 24.69 4.04
N GLU A 229 -4.95 23.40 3.95
CA GLU A 229 -5.82 22.27 4.35
C GLU A 229 -5.76 21.98 5.86
N GLY A 230 -5.00 22.76 6.64
CA GLY A 230 -4.88 22.59 8.09
C GLY A 230 -3.95 21.44 8.51
N ILE A 231 -3.11 20.95 7.61
CA ILE A 231 -2.16 19.85 7.89
C ILE A 231 -0.78 20.44 8.22
N ASP A 232 -0.25 20.04 9.34
CA ASP A 232 1.10 20.40 9.79
C ASP A 232 2.12 19.37 9.28
N ILE A 233 3.04 19.82 8.38
CA ILE A 233 4.12 19.02 7.77
C ILE A 233 5.44 19.78 7.73
#